data_e64ae0870b550f2caaba95e46720ea2a
#
_entry.id   e64ae0870b550f2caaba95e46720ea2a
#
_cell.length_a   1.000
_cell.length_b   1.000
_cell.length_c   1.000
_cell.angle_alpha   90.00
_cell.angle_beta   90.00
_cell.angle_gamma   90.00
#
_symmetry.space_group_name_H-M   'P 1'
#
loop_
_entity.id
_entity.type
_entity.pdbx_description
1 polymer ?
#
loop_
_entity_poly.entity_id
_entity_poly.type
_entity_poly.pdbx_seq_one_letter_code
_entity_poly.pdbx_strand_id
1 'polypeptide(L)'
;LVTGVQTCALPIFGLGARELGGKLGKEVKVELEGAETELDKVLVERLEDPLLHLVRNAVDHGVELPDVRAGRGKPRAGLVRLAAHQRGGQIVVTISDDGGGMDPERLRQKAVEKGIVTADEAAALDDRASFDLIFRAGFSTAAQVSDVSGRGVGMDVVRDAISKLKGSIVIDSELGRGTRMELRLPLTLAITQVLAARVGGELVAIPLDAVVSGENLRGSDLENVADGVCLRVNDRLVPVVELADVLGLAKDASLADAGDGAVVIVDVGSDRLGLSVQQLLGRHEVVIKSLGP
;
A
#
# COMPACT_ATOMS: atom_id res chain seq x y z
N LEU A 1 21.70 6.43 16.70
CA LEU A 1 20.75 5.88 15.70
C LEU A 1 20.27 7.05 14.85
N VAL A 2 20.95 7.29 13.71
CA VAL A 2 20.59 8.38 12.79
C VAL A 2 19.39 7.89 11.98
N THR A 3 18.20 8.35 12.33
CA THR A 3 17.04 8.29 11.46
C THR A 3 17.34 9.22 10.29
N GLY A 4 17.48 8.66 9.07
CA GLY A 4 17.69 9.46 7.88
C GLY A 4 16.41 10.24 7.57
N VAL A 5 16.32 11.46 8.07
CA VAL A 5 15.28 12.42 7.67
C VAL A 5 15.73 13.00 6.34
N GLN A 6 14.85 12.98 5.35
CA GLN A 6 15.09 13.54 4.02
C GLN A 6 14.01 14.58 3.73
N THR A 7 14.42 15.69 3.12
CA THR A 7 13.47 16.67 2.58
C THR A 7 12.59 16.01 1.53
N CYS A 8 11.32 16.41 1.49
CA CYS A 8 10.36 15.84 0.55
C CYS A 8 10.85 15.95 -0.89
N ALA A 9 10.80 14.85 -1.64
CA ALA A 9 11.29 14.77 -3.02
C ALA A 9 10.39 15.50 -4.05
N LEU A 10 9.48 16.38 -3.61
CA LEU A 10 8.57 17.12 -4.48
C LEU A 10 9.25 17.82 -5.69
N PRO A 11 10.46 18.41 -5.58
CA PRO A 11 11.12 19.03 -6.71
C PRO A 11 11.39 18.09 -7.88
N ILE A 12 11.71 16.82 -7.63
CA ILE A 12 11.98 15.81 -8.67
C ILE A 12 10.71 15.53 -9.48
N PHE A 13 9.57 15.40 -8.80
CA PHE A 13 8.28 15.19 -9.46
C PHE A 13 7.84 16.40 -10.29
N GLY A 14 8.16 17.60 -9.82
CA GLY A 14 7.87 18.84 -10.56
C GLY A 14 8.62 18.94 -11.89
N LEU A 15 9.88 18.51 -11.93
CA LEU A 15 10.67 18.45 -13.16
C LEU A 15 10.08 17.42 -14.14
N GLY A 16 9.79 16.21 -13.66
CA GLY A 16 9.18 15.13 -14.45
C GLY A 16 7.83 15.52 -15.05
N ALA A 17 6.99 16.26 -14.33
CA ALA A 17 5.71 16.77 -14.83
C ALA A 17 5.88 17.73 -16.03
N ARG A 18 6.85 18.65 -15.98
CA ARG A 18 7.13 19.58 -17.08
C ARG A 18 7.66 18.87 -18.33
N GLU A 19 8.60 17.95 -18.15
CA GLU A 19 9.16 17.16 -19.26
C GLU A 19 8.08 16.31 -19.94
N LEU A 20 7.21 15.67 -19.16
CA LEU A 20 6.10 14.88 -19.68
C LEU A 20 5.10 15.75 -20.43
N GLY A 21 4.74 16.93 -19.88
CA GLY A 21 3.88 17.90 -20.56
C GLY A 21 4.41 18.27 -21.94
N GLY A 22 5.70 18.59 -22.03
CA GLY A 22 6.34 18.90 -23.32
C GLY A 22 6.27 17.76 -24.33
N LYS A 23 6.49 16.50 -23.89
CA LYS A 23 6.36 15.29 -24.76
C LYS A 23 4.93 15.08 -25.26
N LEU A 24 3.94 15.48 -24.48
CA LEU A 24 2.52 15.32 -24.81
C LEU A 24 1.93 16.55 -25.52
N GLY A 25 2.75 17.56 -25.85
CA GLY A 25 2.29 18.81 -26.48
C GLY A 25 1.43 19.68 -25.55
N LYS A 26 1.56 19.50 -24.23
CA LYS A 26 0.84 20.26 -23.20
C LYS A 26 1.73 21.29 -22.54
N GLU A 27 1.19 22.46 -22.29
CA GLU A 27 1.86 23.47 -21.49
C GLU A 27 1.49 23.25 -20.02
N VAL A 28 2.48 22.97 -19.15
CA VAL A 28 2.25 22.64 -17.74
C VAL A 28 3.07 23.56 -16.83
N LYS A 29 2.37 24.28 -15.95
CA LYS A 29 2.96 25.00 -14.83
C LYS A 29 2.90 24.10 -13.59
N VAL A 30 4.02 23.97 -12.89
CA VAL A 30 4.09 23.19 -11.65
C VAL A 30 4.32 24.12 -10.47
N GLU A 31 3.48 24.00 -9.45
CA GLU A 31 3.62 24.66 -8.17
C GLU A 31 3.93 23.62 -7.08
N LEU A 32 4.93 23.94 -6.24
CA LEU A 32 5.36 23.09 -5.14
C LEU A 32 5.15 23.83 -3.83
N GLU A 33 4.54 23.16 -2.85
CA GLU A 33 4.27 23.69 -1.52
C GLU A 33 4.71 22.68 -0.46
N GLY A 34 5.41 23.15 0.59
CA GLY A 34 5.88 22.26 1.66
C GLY A 34 7.03 21.33 1.22
N ALA A 35 7.84 21.75 0.26
CA ALA A 35 9.02 20.98 -0.18
C ALA A 35 10.05 20.76 0.93
N GLU A 36 9.99 21.61 1.97
CA GLU A 36 10.80 21.54 3.20
C GLU A 36 10.25 20.53 4.23
N THR A 37 9.09 19.92 3.98
CA THR A 37 8.52 18.93 4.91
C THR A 37 9.45 17.75 5.05
N GLU A 38 9.86 17.49 6.28
CA GLU A 38 10.75 16.37 6.61
C GLU A 38 9.96 15.05 6.60
N LEU A 39 10.46 14.08 5.85
CA LEU A 39 9.90 12.74 5.74
C LEU A 39 10.97 11.70 6.09
N ASP A 40 10.53 10.55 6.59
CA ASP A 40 11.42 9.40 6.71
C ASP A 40 11.88 8.95 5.31
N LYS A 41 13.17 8.68 5.16
CA LYS A 41 13.77 8.28 3.87
C LYS A 41 13.08 7.07 3.25
N VAL A 42 12.73 6.06 4.06
CA VAL A 42 12.05 4.84 3.59
C VAL A 42 10.65 5.17 3.08
N LEU A 43 9.97 6.13 3.72
CA LEU A 43 8.66 6.59 3.26
C LEU A 43 8.77 7.29 1.89
N VAL A 44 9.78 8.15 1.73
CA VAL A 44 10.06 8.85 0.45
C VAL A 44 10.31 7.83 -0.67
N GLU A 45 11.20 6.86 -0.44
CA GLU A 45 11.53 5.82 -1.42
C GLU A 45 10.30 4.98 -1.83
N ARG A 46 9.42 4.65 -0.89
CA ARG A 46 8.20 3.87 -1.17
C ARG A 46 7.10 4.70 -1.84
N LEU A 47 7.11 6.01 -1.69
CA LEU A 47 6.16 6.92 -2.31
C LEU A 47 6.56 7.35 -3.72
N GLU A 48 7.80 7.17 -4.12
CA GLU A 48 8.33 7.65 -5.39
C GLU A 48 7.50 7.15 -6.58
N ASP A 49 7.36 5.84 -6.75
CA ASP A 49 6.58 5.25 -7.85
C ASP A 49 5.10 5.64 -7.83
N PRO A 50 4.37 5.55 -6.67
CA PRO A 50 3.01 6.05 -6.56
C PRO A 50 2.85 7.52 -6.95
N LEU A 51 3.71 8.41 -6.46
CA LEU A 51 3.64 9.84 -6.75
C LEU A 51 3.94 10.14 -8.21
N LEU A 52 4.96 9.51 -8.80
CA LEU A 52 5.25 9.60 -10.24
C LEU A 52 4.05 9.21 -11.09
N HIS A 53 3.35 8.13 -10.70
CA HIS A 53 2.16 7.69 -11.42
C HIS A 53 1.00 8.70 -11.30
N LEU A 54 0.76 9.25 -10.11
CA LEU A 54 -0.28 10.26 -9.91
C LEU A 54 0.01 11.56 -10.67
N VAL A 55 1.26 12.02 -10.64
CA VAL A 55 1.71 13.20 -11.41
C VAL A 55 1.54 12.96 -12.91
N ARG A 56 1.92 11.77 -13.39
CA ARG A 56 1.69 11.39 -14.79
C ARG A 56 0.21 11.44 -15.15
N ASN A 57 -0.68 10.91 -14.32
CA ASN A 57 -2.11 10.95 -14.56
C ASN A 57 -2.66 12.39 -14.59
N ALA A 58 -2.21 13.26 -13.70
CA ALA A 58 -2.59 14.66 -13.70
C ALA A 58 -2.19 15.35 -15.03
N VAL A 59 -0.98 15.10 -15.52
CA VAL A 59 -0.49 15.69 -16.76
C VAL A 59 -1.15 15.03 -17.99
N ASP A 60 -1.20 13.69 -18.05
CA ASP A 60 -1.65 12.96 -19.25
C ASP A 60 -3.18 13.01 -19.41
N HIS A 61 -3.89 12.71 -18.33
CA HIS A 61 -5.35 12.58 -18.36
C HIS A 61 -6.08 13.80 -17.78
N GLY A 62 -5.48 14.52 -16.82
CA GLY A 62 -6.07 15.69 -16.18
C GLY A 62 -5.98 16.94 -17.08
N VAL A 63 -4.78 17.44 -17.33
CA VAL A 63 -4.55 18.67 -18.09
C VAL A 63 -4.92 18.47 -19.56
N GLU A 64 -5.73 19.39 -20.11
CA GLU A 64 -6.11 19.38 -21.53
C GLU A 64 -5.04 20.07 -22.41
N LEU A 65 -5.09 19.84 -23.72
CA LEU A 65 -4.25 20.55 -24.71
C LEU A 65 -4.49 22.06 -24.65
N PRO A 66 -3.46 22.91 -24.92
CA PRO A 66 -3.54 24.35 -24.78
C PRO A 66 -4.71 25.01 -25.52
N ASP A 67 -5.00 24.54 -26.73
CA ASP A 67 -6.10 25.08 -27.54
C ASP A 67 -7.48 24.68 -27.00
N VAL A 68 -7.62 23.48 -26.45
CA VAL A 68 -8.84 23.03 -25.78
C VAL A 68 -9.10 23.87 -24.53
N ARG A 69 -8.05 24.14 -23.75
CA ARG A 69 -8.12 25.00 -22.55
C ARG A 69 -8.56 26.40 -22.91
N ALA A 70 -7.92 27.02 -23.91
CA ALA A 70 -8.26 28.35 -24.39
C ALA A 70 -9.73 28.42 -24.86
N GLY A 71 -10.22 27.42 -25.59
CA GLY A 71 -11.61 27.32 -26.00
C GLY A 71 -12.61 27.17 -24.84
N ARG A 72 -12.15 26.77 -23.66
CA ARG A 72 -12.95 26.67 -22.41
C ARG A 72 -12.76 27.90 -21.50
N GLY A 73 -12.04 28.93 -21.93
CA GLY A 73 -11.75 30.10 -21.12
C GLY A 73 -10.72 29.89 -20.02
N LYS A 74 -9.94 28.81 -20.09
CA LYS A 74 -8.83 28.52 -19.16
C LYS A 74 -7.51 29.07 -19.70
N PRO A 75 -6.51 29.35 -18.83
CA PRO A 75 -5.13 29.62 -19.28
C PRO A 75 -4.60 28.49 -20.15
N ARG A 76 -3.82 28.78 -21.16
CA ARG A 76 -3.22 27.78 -22.06
C ARG A 76 -2.38 26.75 -21.27
N ALA A 77 -1.57 27.23 -20.33
CA ALA A 77 -0.82 26.38 -19.43
C ALA A 77 -1.75 25.82 -18.34
N GLY A 78 -1.78 24.48 -18.21
CA GLY A 78 -2.45 23.81 -17.10
C GLY A 78 -1.60 23.88 -15.84
N LEU A 79 -2.25 23.96 -14.69
CA LEU A 79 -1.61 24.00 -13.39
C LEU A 79 -1.63 22.60 -12.76
N VAL A 80 -0.45 22.09 -12.39
CA VAL A 80 -0.31 20.92 -11.51
C VAL A 80 0.35 21.37 -10.22
N ARG A 81 -0.33 21.17 -9.09
CA ARG A 81 0.20 21.54 -7.77
C ARG A 81 0.49 20.27 -6.97
N LEU A 82 1.70 20.22 -6.41
CA LEU A 82 2.14 19.22 -5.47
C LEU A 82 2.37 19.89 -4.11
N ALA A 83 1.71 19.40 -3.08
CA ALA A 83 1.86 19.93 -1.73
C ALA A 83 2.12 18.80 -0.75
N ALA A 84 3.00 19.03 0.23
CA ALA A 84 3.20 18.13 1.36
C ALA A 84 3.16 18.94 2.64
N HIS A 85 2.42 18.45 3.63
CA HIS A 85 2.36 19.07 4.95
C HIS A 85 2.05 18.05 6.03
N GLN A 86 2.43 18.38 7.25
CA GLN A 86 2.09 17.59 8.42
C GLN A 86 0.82 18.13 9.06
N ARG A 87 -0.16 17.26 9.30
CA ARG A 87 -1.42 17.63 9.94
C ARG A 87 -1.94 16.49 10.84
N GLY A 88 -2.17 16.79 12.12
CA GLY A 88 -2.79 15.83 13.04
C GLY A 88 -2.04 14.52 13.21
N GLY A 89 -0.70 14.54 13.22
CA GLY A 89 0.13 13.33 13.32
C GLY A 89 0.21 12.50 12.05
N GLN A 90 -0.27 13.05 10.94
CA GLN A 90 -0.19 12.45 9.61
C GLN A 90 0.59 13.35 8.65
N ILE A 91 1.21 12.74 7.67
CA ILE A 91 1.73 13.40 6.49
C ILE A 91 0.63 13.40 5.44
N VAL A 92 0.31 14.56 4.92
CA VAL A 92 -0.67 14.74 3.86
C VAL A 92 0.07 15.20 2.61
N VAL A 93 0.06 14.37 1.57
CA VAL A 93 0.59 14.71 0.25
C VAL A 93 -0.58 14.91 -0.69
N THR A 94 -0.63 16.05 -1.34
CA THR A 94 -1.70 16.42 -2.28
C THR A 94 -1.13 16.60 -3.67
N ILE A 95 -1.77 15.99 -4.65
CA ILE A 95 -1.53 16.24 -6.08
C ILE A 95 -2.85 16.78 -6.64
N SER A 96 -2.82 17.93 -7.29
CA SER A 96 -4.01 18.49 -7.91
C SER A 96 -3.68 19.10 -9.28
N ASP A 97 -4.65 19.00 -10.19
CA ASP A 97 -4.63 19.65 -11.49
C ASP A 97 -5.88 20.53 -11.69
N ASP A 98 -5.80 21.51 -12.57
CA ASP A 98 -6.90 22.36 -13.01
C ASP A 98 -7.47 21.92 -14.38
N GLY A 99 -7.35 20.63 -14.66
CA GLY A 99 -7.71 20.04 -15.95
C GLY A 99 -9.20 19.76 -16.13
N GLY A 100 -9.51 18.73 -16.92
CA GLY A 100 -10.88 18.40 -17.30
C GLY A 100 -11.73 17.84 -16.18
N GLY A 101 -11.13 17.37 -15.08
CA GLY A 101 -11.82 16.65 -14.02
C GLY A 101 -12.32 15.28 -14.47
N MET A 102 -13.03 14.60 -13.58
CA MET A 102 -13.62 13.29 -13.84
C MET A 102 -15.15 13.40 -13.87
N ASP A 103 -15.75 12.71 -14.81
CA ASP A 103 -17.19 12.57 -14.94
C ASP A 103 -17.63 11.28 -14.20
N PRO A 104 -18.34 11.38 -13.05
CA PRO A 104 -18.73 10.21 -12.27
C PRO A 104 -19.68 9.28 -13.03
N GLU A 105 -20.56 9.81 -13.89
CA GLU A 105 -21.46 9.01 -14.70
C GLU A 105 -20.71 8.15 -15.70
N ARG A 106 -19.73 8.74 -16.37
CA ARG A 106 -18.87 8.02 -17.33
C ARG A 106 -18.02 6.96 -16.64
N LEU A 107 -17.59 7.20 -15.38
CA LEU A 107 -16.86 6.21 -14.60
C LEU A 107 -17.76 5.02 -14.27
N ARG A 108 -19.02 5.25 -13.84
CA ARG A 108 -20.00 4.21 -13.57
C ARG A 108 -20.27 3.36 -14.82
N GLN A 109 -20.54 4.00 -15.95
CA GLN A 109 -20.77 3.31 -17.24
C GLN A 109 -19.57 2.43 -17.62
N LYS A 110 -18.35 2.97 -17.56
CA LYS A 110 -17.13 2.22 -17.87
C LYS A 110 -16.89 1.04 -16.93
N ALA A 111 -17.23 1.17 -15.64
CA ALA A 111 -17.12 0.07 -14.69
C ALA A 111 -18.09 -1.08 -15.00
N VAL A 112 -19.32 -0.76 -15.43
CA VAL A 112 -20.30 -1.76 -15.87
C VAL A 112 -19.84 -2.43 -17.17
N GLU A 113 -19.41 -1.67 -18.19
CA GLU A 113 -18.90 -2.19 -19.46
C GLU A 113 -17.74 -3.18 -19.26
N LYS A 114 -16.90 -2.95 -18.22
CA LYS A 114 -15.78 -3.82 -17.88
C LYS A 114 -16.14 -4.97 -16.94
N GLY A 115 -17.39 -5.07 -16.50
CA GLY A 115 -17.84 -6.09 -15.57
C GLY A 115 -17.24 -5.98 -14.15
N ILE A 116 -16.79 -4.78 -13.76
CA ILE A 116 -16.22 -4.51 -12.43
C ILE A 116 -17.32 -4.36 -11.39
N VAL A 117 -18.46 -3.80 -11.80
CA VAL A 117 -19.69 -3.68 -11.02
C VAL A 117 -20.89 -3.98 -11.90
N THR A 118 -22.00 -4.37 -11.30
CA THR A 118 -23.29 -4.51 -11.98
C THR A 118 -23.94 -3.14 -12.24
N ALA A 119 -24.93 -3.09 -13.12
CA ALA A 119 -25.68 -1.85 -13.39
C ALA A 119 -26.39 -1.32 -12.14
N ASP A 120 -26.94 -2.21 -11.31
CA ASP A 120 -27.64 -1.85 -10.07
C ASP A 120 -26.67 -1.31 -9.03
N GLU A 121 -25.50 -1.94 -8.88
CA GLU A 121 -24.42 -1.43 -8.01
C GLU A 121 -23.94 -0.05 -8.47
N ALA A 122 -23.73 0.13 -9.77
CA ALA A 122 -23.30 1.41 -10.34
C ALA A 122 -24.32 2.53 -10.09
N ALA A 123 -25.62 2.23 -10.23
CA ALA A 123 -26.71 3.18 -10.00
C ALA A 123 -26.82 3.60 -8.51
N ALA A 124 -26.39 2.75 -7.58
CA ALA A 124 -26.39 3.05 -6.14
C ALA A 124 -25.20 3.90 -5.68
N LEU A 125 -24.15 4.08 -6.52
CA LEU A 125 -22.97 4.86 -6.17
C LEU A 125 -23.27 6.36 -6.27
N ASP A 126 -22.88 7.10 -5.23
CA ASP A 126 -22.75 8.55 -5.30
C ASP A 126 -21.51 8.96 -6.12
N ASP A 127 -21.35 10.24 -6.39
CA ASP A 127 -20.23 10.74 -7.21
C ASP A 127 -18.87 10.45 -6.57
N ARG A 128 -18.77 10.54 -5.24
CA ARG A 128 -17.54 10.25 -4.52
C ARG A 128 -17.17 8.76 -4.60
N ALA A 129 -18.12 7.88 -4.38
CA ALA A 129 -17.90 6.44 -4.51
C ALA A 129 -17.59 6.05 -5.98
N SER A 130 -18.11 6.83 -6.95
CA SER A 130 -17.81 6.62 -8.37
C SER A 130 -16.36 6.92 -8.71
N PHE A 131 -15.73 7.91 -8.07
CA PHE A 131 -14.30 8.16 -8.24
C PHE A 131 -13.44 7.00 -7.72
N ASP A 132 -13.90 6.29 -6.68
CA ASP A 132 -13.18 5.14 -6.15
C ASP A 132 -13.10 3.95 -7.10
N LEU A 133 -13.95 3.90 -8.13
CA LEU A 133 -13.93 2.87 -9.17
C LEU A 133 -12.58 2.81 -9.91
N ILE A 134 -11.89 3.94 -10.07
CA ILE A 134 -10.59 3.96 -10.78
C ILE A 134 -9.52 3.10 -10.12
N PHE A 135 -9.69 2.78 -8.83
CA PHE A 135 -8.77 1.92 -8.06
C PHE A 135 -9.16 0.45 -8.10
N ARG A 136 -10.26 0.08 -8.72
CA ARG A 136 -10.62 -1.33 -8.89
C ARG A 136 -9.71 -1.99 -9.92
N ALA A 137 -9.28 -3.22 -9.63
CA ALA A 137 -8.47 -4.00 -10.55
C ALA A 137 -9.17 -4.12 -11.93
N GLY A 138 -8.43 -3.88 -13.00
CA GLY A 138 -8.96 -3.91 -14.36
C GLY A 138 -9.68 -2.63 -14.83
N PHE A 139 -9.88 -1.61 -13.97
CA PHE A 139 -10.51 -0.36 -14.38
C PHE A 139 -9.63 0.44 -15.34
N SER A 140 -8.36 0.60 -15.04
CA SER A 140 -7.38 1.21 -15.95
C SER A 140 -6.94 0.19 -17.00
N THR A 141 -7.15 0.51 -18.27
CA THR A 141 -6.57 -0.25 -19.38
C THR A 141 -5.12 0.20 -19.54
N ALA A 142 -4.21 -0.29 -18.75
CA ALA A 142 -2.79 -0.27 -19.07
C ALA A 142 -2.49 -1.31 -20.17
N ALA A 143 -3.20 -1.23 -21.31
CA ALA A 143 -2.87 -1.99 -22.52
C ALA A 143 -1.72 -1.33 -23.30
N GLN A 144 -1.22 -0.19 -22.87
CA GLN A 144 0.04 0.37 -23.36
C GLN A 144 1.07 0.27 -22.24
N VAL A 145 1.86 -0.79 -22.30
CA VAL A 145 3.18 -0.86 -21.69
C VAL A 145 3.94 0.35 -22.22
N SER A 146 3.95 1.45 -21.49
CA SER A 146 4.83 2.58 -21.81
C SER A 146 6.25 2.12 -21.48
N ASP A 147 7.14 2.18 -22.47
CA ASP A 147 8.54 1.72 -22.48
C ASP A 147 9.45 2.30 -21.37
N VAL A 148 8.93 3.05 -20.42
CA VAL A 148 9.71 3.77 -19.39
C VAL A 148 9.71 3.10 -18.02
N SER A 149 8.82 2.14 -17.73
CA SER A 149 8.84 1.44 -16.44
C SER A 149 8.36 -0.01 -16.46
N GLY A 150 8.46 -0.74 -17.58
CA GLY A 150 8.37 -2.21 -17.65
C GLY A 150 7.32 -2.97 -16.80
N ARG A 151 6.54 -2.26 -15.99
CA ARG A 151 5.46 -2.79 -15.14
C ARG A 151 4.22 -1.94 -15.39
N GLY A 152 3.16 -2.54 -15.91
CA GLY A 152 1.86 -1.89 -16.09
C GLY A 152 1.30 -1.43 -14.74
N VAL A 153 1.70 -0.23 -14.28
CA VAL A 153 1.26 0.34 -13.00
C VAL A 153 -0.11 0.96 -13.22
N GLY A 154 -1.15 0.36 -12.63
CA GLY A 154 -2.51 0.92 -12.58
C GLY A 154 -2.75 1.70 -11.28
N MET A 155 -3.92 2.35 -11.20
CA MET A 155 -4.35 3.03 -9.97
C MET A 155 -4.59 2.07 -8.80
N ASP A 156 -4.91 0.82 -9.07
CA ASP A 156 -4.99 -0.28 -8.10
C ASP A 156 -3.65 -0.50 -7.39
N VAL A 157 -2.54 -0.53 -8.14
CA VAL A 157 -1.19 -0.66 -7.58
C VAL A 157 -0.83 0.55 -6.70
N VAL A 158 -1.26 1.76 -7.07
CA VAL A 158 -1.09 2.96 -6.23
C VAL A 158 -1.82 2.80 -4.91
N ARG A 159 -3.09 2.37 -4.93
CA ARG A 159 -3.87 2.14 -3.69
C ARG A 159 -3.22 1.09 -2.81
N ASP A 160 -2.77 -0.01 -3.39
CA ASP A 160 -2.08 -1.09 -2.66
C ASP A 160 -0.78 -0.58 -2.01
N ALA A 161 0.02 0.20 -2.71
CA ALA A 161 1.25 0.77 -2.17
C ALA A 161 0.97 1.70 -0.97
N ILE A 162 -0.04 2.57 -1.09
CA ILE A 162 -0.45 3.47 0.00
C ILE A 162 -1.03 2.68 1.18
N SER A 163 -1.84 1.63 0.92
CA SER A 163 -2.40 0.77 1.97
C SER A 163 -1.33 0.00 2.74
N LYS A 164 -0.28 -0.48 2.07
CA LYS A 164 0.90 -1.12 2.72
C LYS A 164 1.64 -0.17 3.65
N LEU A 165 1.58 1.14 3.38
CA LEU A 165 2.10 2.18 4.26
C LEU A 165 1.09 2.57 5.37
N LYS A 166 -0.02 1.82 5.53
CA LYS A 166 -1.13 2.13 6.44
C LYS A 166 -1.72 3.53 6.19
N GLY A 167 -1.58 4.01 4.96
CA GLY A 167 -2.15 5.26 4.49
C GLY A 167 -3.51 5.09 3.83
N SER A 168 -4.09 6.21 3.44
CA SER A 168 -5.32 6.26 2.65
C SER A 168 -5.18 7.27 1.51
N ILE A 169 -5.96 7.08 0.46
CA ILE A 169 -6.06 8.00 -0.68
C ILE A 169 -7.50 8.45 -0.83
N VAL A 170 -7.70 9.75 -0.99
CA VAL A 170 -9.00 10.39 -1.19
C VAL A 170 -8.95 11.16 -2.50
N ILE A 171 -10.01 11.07 -3.29
CA ILE A 171 -10.18 11.80 -4.54
C ILE A 171 -11.33 12.77 -4.39
N ASP A 172 -11.09 13.99 -4.90
CA ASP A 172 -12.08 15.02 -5.10
C ASP A 172 -11.93 15.57 -6.52
N SER A 173 -13.00 15.57 -7.30
CA SER A 173 -12.95 15.97 -8.69
C SER A 173 -14.24 16.64 -9.11
N GLU A 174 -14.09 17.69 -9.92
CA GLU A 174 -15.24 18.42 -10.50
C GLU A 174 -15.01 18.57 -12.02
N LEU A 175 -16.00 18.15 -12.79
CA LEU A 175 -15.93 18.21 -14.24
C LEU A 175 -15.70 19.64 -14.72
N GLY A 176 -14.66 19.82 -15.54
CA GLY A 176 -14.23 21.11 -16.05
C GLY A 176 -13.35 21.93 -15.10
N ARG A 177 -13.17 21.53 -13.84
CA ARG A 177 -12.36 22.25 -12.85
C ARG A 177 -11.08 21.55 -12.46
N GLY A 178 -11.02 20.21 -12.62
CA GLY A 178 -9.83 19.42 -12.34
C GLY A 178 -10.01 18.37 -11.28
N THR A 179 -8.90 17.81 -10.82
CA THR A 179 -8.87 16.72 -9.85
C THR A 179 -7.88 17.01 -8.74
N ARG A 180 -8.23 16.62 -7.52
CA ARG A 180 -7.39 16.62 -6.33
C ARG A 180 -7.32 15.21 -5.76
N MET A 181 -6.11 14.71 -5.60
CA MET A 181 -5.83 13.47 -4.89
C MET A 181 -5.05 13.76 -3.62
N GLU A 182 -5.53 13.27 -2.49
CA GLU A 182 -4.94 13.49 -1.17
C GLU A 182 -4.54 12.16 -0.57
N LEU A 183 -3.24 11.97 -0.37
CA LEU A 183 -2.65 10.82 0.31
C LEU A 183 -2.43 11.19 1.77
N ARG A 184 -3.00 10.41 2.67
CA ARG A 184 -2.80 10.55 4.12
C ARG A 184 -1.96 9.39 4.61
N LEU A 185 -0.83 9.68 5.19
CA LEU A 185 0.17 8.71 5.63
C LEU A 185 0.47 8.94 7.11
N PRO A 186 0.68 7.88 7.89
CA PRO A 186 1.11 8.06 9.28
C PRO A 186 2.51 8.70 9.31
N LEU A 187 2.73 9.60 10.27
CA LEU A 187 4.01 10.28 10.47
C LEU A 187 5.13 9.32 10.87
N THR A 188 4.78 8.28 11.61
CA THR A 188 5.69 7.24 12.06
C THR A 188 5.62 6.05 11.11
N LEU A 189 6.76 5.46 10.79
CA LEU A 189 6.81 4.11 10.23
C LEU A 189 5.87 3.23 11.05
N ALA A 190 5.06 2.43 10.37
CA ALA A 190 3.99 1.68 11.00
C ALA A 190 4.52 0.96 12.25
N ILE A 191 4.14 1.47 13.43
CA ILE A 191 4.29 0.71 14.66
C ILE A 191 3.39 -0.50 14.46
N THR A 192 4.00 -1.65 14.32
CA THR A 192 3.30 -2.91 14.15
C THR A 192 3.32 -3.63 15.49
N GLN A 193 2.17 -4.06 15.94
CA GLN A 193 2.09 -4.97 17.08
C GLN A 193 2.54 -6.34 16.61
N VAL A 194 3.44 -6.93 17.36
CA VAL A 194 3.99 -8.27 17.09
C VAL A 194 3.89 -9.14 18.33
N LEU A 195 3.78 -10.42 18.10
CA LEU A 195 4.06 -11.44 19.09
C LEU A 195 5.55 -11.79 18.98
N ALA A 196 6.33 -11.43 19.99
CA ALA A 196 7.75 -11.77 20.03
C ALA A 196 7.93 -13.21 20.49
N ALA A 197 8.78 -13.94 19.80
CA ALA A 197 9.10 -15.34 20.09
C ALA A 197 10.60 -15.59 19.97
N ARG A 198 11.11 -16.58 20.71
CA ARG A 198 12.48 -17.11 20.56
C ARG A 198 12.43 -18.32 19.64
N VAL A 199 13.30 -18.32 18.62
CA VAL A 199 13.36 -19.36 17.58
C VAL A 199 14.83 -19.59 17.20
N GLY A 200 15.37 -20.78 17.43
CA GLY A 200 16.78 -21.08 17.13
C GLY A 200 17.79 -20.16 17.82
N GLY A 201 17.46 -19.70 19.06
CA GLY A 201 18.27 -18.71 19.77
C GLY A 201 18.04 -17.25 19.37
N GLU A 202 17.38 -17.01 18.23
CA GLU A 202 17.11 -15.68 17.69
C GLU A 202 15.76 -15.13 18.18
N LEU A 203 15.63 -13.78 18.16
CA LEU A 203 14.39 -13.10 18.48
C LEU A 203 13.60 -12.87 17.17
N VAL A 204 12.43 -13.49 17.07
CA VAL A 204 11.55 -13.38 15.91
C VAL A 204 10.30 -12.60 16.28
N ALA A 205 9.86 -11.70 15.39
CA ALA A 205 8.64 -10.91 15.53
C ALA A 205 7.57 -11.41 14.55
N ILE A 206 6.48 -11.95 15.06
CA ILE A 206 5.34 -12.44 14.27
C ILE A 206 4.28 -11.32 14.26
N PRO A 207 3.86 -10.79 13.10
CA PRO A 207 2.82 -9.77 13.04
C PRO A 207 1.52 -10.22 13.71
N LEU A 208 0.98 -9.40 14.60
CA LEU A 208 -0.17 -9.82 15.44
C LEU A 208 -1.47 -9.94 14.64
N ASP A 209 -1.57 -9.29 13.50
CA ASP A 209 -2.69 -9.39 12.56
C ASP A 209 -2.78 -10.75 11.86
N ALA A 210 -1.68 -11.51 11.82
CA ALA A 210 -1.66 -12.89 11.34
C ALA A 210 -1.91 -13.93 12.44
N VAL A 211 -1.83 -13.55 13.73
CA VAL A 211 -1.90 -14.46 14.87
C VAL A 211 -3.35 -14.68 15.29
N VAL A 212 -3.78 -15.94 15.31
CA VAL A 212 -5.09 -16.36 15.84
C VAL A 212 -5.00 -16.61 17.33
N SER A 213 -4.03 -17.45 17.77
CA SER A 213 -3.76 -17.74 19.18
C SER A 213 -2.32 -18.18 19.38
N GLY A 214 -1.89 -18.17 20.65
CA GLY A 214 -0.62 -18.76 21.09
C GLY A 214 -0.88 -19.72 22.23
N GLU A 215 -0.41 -20.97 22.07
CA GLU A 215 -0.61 -22.05 23.02
C GLU A 215 0.75 -22.51 23.55
N ASN A 216 0.86 -22.63 24.88
CA ASN A 216 2.03 -23.30 25.46
C ASN A 216 1.84 -24.83 25.33
N LEU A 217 2.80 -25.47 24.71
CA LEU A 217 2.77 -26.92 24.52
C LEU A 217 3.13 -27.66 25.80
N ARG A 218 2.33 -28.65 26.10
CA ARG A 218 2.76 -29.79 26.91
C ARG A 218 2.91 -30.96 25.96
N GLY A 219 3.93 -31.79 26.10
CA GLY A 219 4.27 -32.84 25.13
C GLY A 219 3.15 -33.82 24.75
N SER A 220 2.00 -33.78 25.46
CA SER A 220 0.80 -34.57 25.19
C SER A 220 -0.17 -33.95 24.18
N ASP A 221 0.05 -32.71 23.75
CA ASP A 221 -0.92 -31.96 22.95
C ASP A 221 -0.70 -32.11 21.44
N LEU A 222 0.43 -32.73 21.06
CA LEU A 222 0.80 -32.96 19.67
C LEU A 222 0.40 -34.35 19.23
N GLU A 223 -0.26 -34.46 18.10
CA GLU A 223 -0.65 -35.74 17.46
C GLU A 223 0.20 -35.95 16.20
N ASN A 224 0.83 -37.12 16.10
CA ASN A 224 1.51 -37.55 14.89
C ASN A 224 0.48 -38.10 13.88
N VAL A 225 0.38 -37.48 12.72
CA VAL A 225 -0.46 -37.89 11.60
C VAL A 225 0.45 -38.33 10.45
N ALA A 226 -0.05 -39.13 9.51
CA ALA A 226 0.76 -39.73 8.45
C ALA A 226 1.69 -38.76 7.71
N ASP A 227 1.29 -37.48 7.59
CA ASP A 227 2.02 -36.45 6.85
C ASP A 227 2.69 -35.40 7.76
N GLY A 228 2.79 -35.60 9.09
CA GLY A 228 3.44 -34.63 9.98
C GLY A 228 2.86 -34.56 11.39
N VAL A 229 3.20 -33.48 12.07
CA VAL A 229 2.76 -33.21 13.45
C VAL A 229 1.59 -32.20 13.39
N CYS A 230 0.53 -32.48 14.16
CA CYS A 230 -0.64 -31.64 14.28
C CYS A 230 -0.91 -31.27 15.74
N LEU A 231 -1.48 -30.10 15.98
CA LEU A 231 -2.03 -29.68 17.27
C LEU A 231 -3.55 -29.71 17.18
N ARG A 232 -4.21 -30.28 18.18
CA ARG A 232 -5.68 -30.26 18.29
C ARG A 232 -6.14 -28.98 18.96
N VAL A 233 -6.87 -28.16 18.20
CA VAL A 233 -7.42 -26.86 18.67
C VAL A 233 -8.91 -26.81 18.37
N ASN A 234 -9.74 -26.75 19.42
CA ASN A 234 -11.21 -26.68 19.27
C ASN A 234 -11.75 -27.80 18.33
N ASP A 235 -11.36 -29.04 18.55
CA ASP A 235 -11.72 -30.23 17.77
C ASP A 235 -11.26 -30.23 16.29
N ARG A 236 -10.37 -29.31 15.91
CA ARG A 236 -9.73 -29.28 14.59
C ARG A 236 -8.24 -29.60 14.72
N LEU A 237 -7.73 -30.40 13.79
CA LEU A 237 -6.30 -30.63 13.65
C LEU A 237 -5.68 -29.49 12.84
N VAL A 238 -4.71 -28.81 13.44
CA VAL A 238 -3.93 -27.75 12.81
C VAL A 238 -2.52 -28.31 12.59
N PRO A 239 -2.04 -28.35 11.32
CA PRO A 239 -0.67 -28.82 11.06
C PRO A 239 0.33 -27.86 11.72
N VAL A 240 1.41 -28.43 12.27
CA VAL A 240 2.46 -27.68 12.97
C VAL A 240 3.78 -27.85 12.24
N VAL A 241 4.45 -26.73 11.98
CA VAL A 241 5.80 -26.68 11.41
C VAL A 241 6.77 -26.01 12.37
N GLU A 242 8.02 -26.42 12.38
CA GLU A 242 9.06 -25.72 13.13
C GLU A 242 9.42 -24.40 12.44
N LEU A 243 9.20 -23.27 13.10
CA LEU A 243 9.51 -21.97 12.53
C LEU A 243 11.02 -21.81 12.25
N ALA A 244 11.87 -22.47 13.03
CA ALA A 244 13.32 -22.51 12.78
C ALA A 244 13.65 -23.10 11.40
N ASP A 245 12.96 -24.17 10.98
CA ASP A 245 13.15 -24.78 9.66
C ASP A 245 12.71 -23.84 8.53
N VAL A 246 11.54 -23.21 8.71
CA VAL A 246 11.00 -22.26 7.71
C VAL A 246 11.94 -21.08 7.50
N LEU A 247 12.60 -20.61 8.57
CA LEU A 247 13.52 -19.48 8.55
C LEU A 247 14.98 -19.85 8.28
N GLY A 248 15.31 -21.17 8.19
CA GLY A 248 16.68 -21.64 8.01
C GLY A 248 17.59 -21.35 9.22
N LEU A 249 17.02 -21.29 10.43
CA LEU A 249 17.75 -21.05 11.67
C LEU A 249 18.23 -22.37 12.29
N ALA A 250 19.26 -22.29 13.16
CA ALA A 250 19.77 -23.43 13.88
C ALA A 250 18.69 -24.03 14.81
N LYS A 251 18.65 -25.35 14.90
CA LYS A 251 17.77 -26.06 15.85
C LYS A 251 18.52 -26.34 17.13
N ASP A 252 17.97 -25.90 18.26
CA ASP A 252 18.56 -26.25 19.58
C ASP A 252 18.02 -27.58 20.11
N ALA A 253 16.80 -27.97 19.77
CA ALA A 253 16.20 -29.30 20.06
C ALA A 253 14.96 -29.49 19.18
N SER A 254 14.61 -30.73 18.83
CA SER A 254 13.36 -30.97 18.09
C SER A 254 12.13 -30.73 18.97
N LEU A 255 11.00 -30.38 18.35
CA LEU A 255 9.68 -30.26 19.00
C LEU A 255 9.33 -31.43 19.89
N ALA A 256 9.80 -32.65 19.54
CA ALA A 256 9.54 -33.87 20.27
C ALA A 256 10.35 -34.01 21.57
N ASP A 257 11.49 -33.30 21.66
CA ASP A 257 12.44 -33.42 22.78
C ASP A 257 12.32 -32.26 23.79
N ALA A 258 11.72 -31.11 23.37
CA ALA A 258 11.55 -29.96 24.22
C ALA A 258 10.20 -29.99 24.91
N GLY A 259 10.14 -30.47 26.12
CA GLY A 259 8.92 -30.52 26.94
C GLY A 259 8.25 -29.17 27.24
N ASP A 260 8.87 -28.06 26.89
CA ASP A 260 8.45 -26.68 27.20
C ASP A 260 8.54 -25.76 25.98
N GLY A 261 7.83 -26.02 24.90
CA GLY A 261 7.70 -25.16 23.74
C GLY A 261 6.37 -24.40 23.68
N ALA A 262 6.17 -23.63 22.64
CA ALA A 262 4.90 -23.00 22.33
C ALA A 262 4.58 -23.11 20.83
N VAL A 263 3.30 -23.06 20.48
CA VAL A 263 2.83 -22.97 19.10
C VAL A 263 2.03 -21.68 18.91
N VAL A 264 2.37 -20.92 17.88
CA VAL A 264 1.60 -19.78 17.42
C VAL A 264 0.73 -20.20 16.25
N ILE A 265 -0.57 -20.10 16.38
CA ILE A 265 -1.51 -20.40 15.30
C ILE A 265 -1.68 -19.14 14.47
N VAL A 266 -1.44 -19.25 13.18
CA VAL A 266 -1.58 -18.18 12.20
C VAL A 266 -2.58 -18.55 11.11
N ASP A 267 -3.28 -17.54 10.57
CA ASP A 267 -4.11 -17.71 9.37
C ASP A 267 -3.23 -17.61 8.12
N VAL A 268 -3.32 -18.61 7.23
CA VAL A 268 -2.64 -18.65 5.93
C VAL A 268 -3.69 -18.84 4.85
N GLY A 269 -4.20 -17.72 4.32
CA GLY A 269 -5.32 -17.75 3.38
C GLY A 269 -6.61 -18.25 4.02
N SER A 270 -7.11 -19.42 3.57
CA SER A 270 -8.30 -20.08 4.14
C SER A 270 -7.98 -21.05 5.29
N ASP A 271 -6.71 -21.37 5.49
CA ASP A 271 -6.26 -22.44 6.38
C ASP A 271 -5.49 -21.90 7.59
N ARG A 272 -5.30 -22.74 8.59
CA ARG A 272 -4.51 -22.42 9.78
C ARG A 272 -3.24 -23.25 9.82
N LEU A 273 -2.16 -22.61 10.26
CA LEU A 273 -0.87 -23.23 10.45
C LEU A 273 -0.36 -22.94 11.85
N GLY A 274 0.13 -23.97 12.55
CA GLY A 274 0.84 -23.83 13.80
C GLY A 274 2.34 -23.63 13.54
N LEU A 275 2.89 -22.55 14.07
CA LEU A 275 4.32 -22.26 14.05
C LEU A 275 4.90 -22.59 15.41
N SER A 276 5.73 -23.63 15.48
CA SER A 276 6.41 -23.99 16.71
C SER A 276 7.57 -23.06 17.00
N VAL A 277 7.66 -22.62 18.25
CA VAL A 277 8.66 -21.69 18.75
C VAL A 277 9.18 -22.18 20.11
N GLN A 278 10.41 -21.81 20.48
CA GLN A 278 11.00 -22.19 21.76
C GLN A 278 10.28 -21.52 22.94
N GLN A 279 9.95 -20.23 22.82
CA GLN A 279 9.32 -19.44 23.88
C GLN A 279 8.53 -18.28 23.32
N LEU A 280 7.35 -18.01 23.87
CA LEU A 280 6.62 -16.77 23.65
C LEU A 280 7.08 -15.71 24.64
N LEU A 281 7.44 -14.53 24.12
CA LEU A 281 7.96 -13.41 24.93
C LEU A 281 6.90 -12.31 25.15
N GLY A 282 5.71 -12.48 24.55
CA GLY A 282 4.59 -11.57 24.69
C GLY A 282 4.44 -10.59 23.52
N ARG A 283 3.48 -9.68 23.68
CA ARG A 283 3.15 -8.68 22.67
C ARG A 283 4.07 -7.46 22.83
N HIS A 284 4.59 -7.01 21.71
CA HIS A 284 5.45 -5.82 21.64
C HIS A 284 5.03 -4.91 20.49
N GLU A 285 5.28 -3.64 20.64
CA GLU A 285 5.21 -2.67 19.55
C GLU A 285 6.61 -2.50 18.96
N VAL A 286 6.72 -2.73 17.67
CA VAL A 286 8.00 -2.63 16.95
C VAL A 286 7.88 -1.73 15.74
N VAL A 287 8.97 -1.09 15.41
CA VAL A 287 9.12 -0.35 14.16
C VAL A 287 9.83 -1.25 13.17
N ILE A 288 9.14 -1.61 12.08
CA ILE A 288 9.74 -2.42 11.02
C ILE A 288 10.60 -1.52 10.14
N LYS A 289 11.89 -1.83 10.05
CA LYS A 289 12.84 -1.22 9.12
C LYS A 289 13.31 -2.28 8.13
N SER A 290 13.28 -1.95 6.83
CA SER A 290 13.94 -2.79 5.84
C SER A 290 15.46 -2.73 6.06
N LEU A 291 16.13 -3.88 6.05
CA LEU A 291 17.59 -3.95 6.18
C LEU A 291 18.31 -3.64 4.85
N GLY A 292 17.53 -3.30 3.77
CA GLY A 292 18.06 -3.10 2.42
C GLY A 292 18.28 -4.43 1.68
N PRO A 293 18.65 -4.37 0.41
CA PRO A 293 19.09 -5.54 -0.34
C PRO A 293 20.42 -6.05 0.16
#